data_243233fae75516f789955f0b7c553051
#
_entry.id   243233fae75516f789955f0b7c553051
#
_cell.length_a   1.000
_cell.length_b   1.000
_cell.length_c   1.000
_cell.angle_alpha   90.00
_cell.angle_beta   90.00
_cell.angle_gamma   90.00
#
_symmetry.space_group_name_H-M   'P 1'
#
loop_
_entity.id
_entity.type
_entity.pdbx_description
1 polymer ?
#
loop_
_entity_poly.entity_id
_entity_poly.type
_entity_poly.pdbx_seq_one_letter_code
_entity_poly.pdbx_strand_id
1 'polypeptide(L)'
;IRKIFGNNKYPILIDQEGGRVSRLKNLISFDNLTSEFFGKKFINKPKEFNSFYKLFIDKTSELLKLIGVNINTSPVLDLRVKGSSNIIGDRSFSYNPKIVSKIGDFCINNYHQNGIATVIKHIPGHGLAKVDSHHFTPVVNKKLDYLRKKDFFPFKKKNSIFAMTAHIIFKKIDAQNTVTHSKKMISLIRKKIGFKNILISDDLSMKSLKNSISQ
;
A
#
# COMPACT_ATOMS: atom_id res chain seq x y z
N ILE A 1 18.74 15.74 -8.18
CA ILE A 1 18.94 14.89 -6.99
C ILE A 1 20.13 13.95 -7.21
N ARG A 2 20.09 13.03 -8.18
CA ARG A 2 21.17 12.05 -8.43
C ARG A 2 22.53 12.70 -8.69
N LYS A 3 22.56 13.78 -9.48
CA LYS A 3 23.77 14.58 -9.75
C LYS A 3 24.34 15.19 -8.47
N ILE A 4 23.47 15.70 -7.58
CA ILE A 4 23.86 16.32 -6.30
C ILE A 4 24.49 15.30 -5.37
N PHE A 5 23.91 14.10 -5.30
CA PHE A 5 24.40 13.01 -4.41
C PHE A 5 25.46 12.10 -5.08
N GLY A 6 25.87 12.38 -6.33
CA GLY A 6 26.86 11.57 -7.04
C GLY A 6 26.49 10.11 -7.24
N ASN A 7 25.20 9.77 -7.14
CA ASN A 7 24.72 8.40 -7.19
C ASN A 7 23.54 8.24 -8.16
N ASN A 8 23.79 7.60 -9.29
CA ASN A 8 22.77 7.34 -10.32
C ASN A 8 21.66 6.36 -9.87
N LYS A 9 21.89 5.60 -8.79
CA LYS A 9 20.92 4.68 -8.18
C LYS A 9 20.27 5.25 -6.93
N TYR A 10 20.44 6.54 -6.65
CA TYR A 10 19.83 7.17 -5.47
C TYR A 10 18.33 6.87 -5.41
N PRO A 11 17.79 6.39 -4.26
CA PRO A 11 16.38 6.03 -4.16
C PRO A 11 15.49 7.28 -4.22
N ILE A 12 14.59 7.31 -5.19
CA ILE A 12 13.58 8.36 -5.36
C ILE A 12 12.21 7.71 -5.41
N LEU A 13 11.36 8.06 -4.46
CA LEU A 13 10.08 7.45 -4.21
C LEU A 13 8.93 8.40 -4.57
N ILE A 14 7.83 7.85 -5.10
CA ILE A 14 6.63 8.58 -5.46
C ILE A 14 5.36 7.78 -5.11
N ASP A 15 4.26 8.50 -4.82
CA ASP A 15 2.91 7.94 -4.74
C ASP A 15 2.23 8.05 -6.11
N GLN A 16 2.37 7.03 -6.93
CA GLN A 16 1.71 6.93 -8.23
C GLN A 16 0.88 5.65 -8.27
N GLU A 17 -0.34 5.70 -7.69
CA GLU A 17 -1.25 4.55 -7.60
C GLU A 17 -2.16 4.42 -8.83
N GLY A 18 -2.48 5.55 -9.45
CA GLY A 18 -3.59 5.74 -10.36
C GLY A 18 -4.83 6.32 -9.66
N GLY A 19 -5.89 6.62 -10.41
CA GLY A 19 -7.06 7.28 -9.86
C GLY A 19 -6.69 8.59 -9.17
N ARG A 20 -7.32 8.85 -8.03
CA ARG A 20 -7.13 10.11 -7.26
C ARG A 20 -5.74 10.26 -6.62
N VAL A 21 -4.96 9.19 -6.50
CA VAL A 21 -3.58 9.26 -6.01
C VAL A 21 -2.62 9.15 -7.18
N SER A 22 -2.46 10.26 -7.88
CA SER A 22 -1.56 10.42 -9.03
C SER A 22 -0.80 11.73 -8.91
N ARG A 23 0.54 11.65 -8.93
CA ARG A 23 1.42 12.84 -8.98
C ARG A 23 1.68 13.29 -10.42
N LEU A 24 1.39 12.42 -11.38
CA LEU A 24 1.57 12.70 -12.81
C LEU A 24 0.29 13.22 -13.50
N LYS A 25 -0.74 13.58 -12.74
CA LYS A 25 -2.06 14.02 -13.27
C LYS A 25 -1.99 15.21 -14.24
N ASN A 26 -0.99 16.08 -14.09
CA ASN A 26 -0.79 17.22 -14.97
C ASN A 26 -0.14 16.85 -16.33
N LEU A 27 0.40 15.64 -16.44
CA LEU A 27 0.98 15.09 -17.67
C LEU A 27 0.02 14.13 -18.36
N ILE A 28 -0.59 13.23 -17.57
CA ILE A 28 -1.52 12.20 -18.06
C ILE A 28 -2.60 12.00 -17.01
N SER A 29 -3.87 11.99 -17.45
CA SER A 29 -4.99 11.63 -16.56
C SER A 29 -5.01 10.12 -16.30
N PHE A 30 -5.05 9.77 -15.03
CA PHE A 30 -5.23 8.41 -14.53
C PHE A 30 -6.56 8.24 -13.77
N ASP A 31 -7.46 9.22 -13.83
CA ASP A 31 -8.64 9.34 -12.95
C ASP A 31 -9.53 8.10 -12.95
N ASN A 32 -9.74 7.48 -14.11
CA ASN A 32 -10.54 6.27 -14.27
C ASN A 32 -9.75 4.96 -14.02
N LEU A 33 -8.44 5.03 -13.85
CA LEU A 33 -7.57 3.87 -13.68
C LEU A 33 -7.30 3.61 -12.20
N THR A 34 -8.38 3.42 -11.43
CA THR A 34 -8.34 3.14 -9.99
C THR A 34 -8.03 1.66 -9.71
N SER A 35 -7.56 1.36 -8.50
CA SER A 35 -7.41 -0.04 -8.08
C SER A 35 -8.74 -0.80 -8.11
N GLU A 36 -9.85 -0.13 -7.76
CA GLU A 36 -11.20 -0.72 -7.85
C GLU A 36 -11.56 -1.10 -9.29
N PHE A 37 -11.26 -0.24 -10.27
CA PHE A 37 -11.47 -0.55 -11.68
C PHE A 37 -10.72 -1.82 -12.10
N PHE A 38 -9.44 -1.93 -11.75
CA PHE A 38 -8.65 -3.13 -12.03
C PHE A 38 -9.15 -4.35 -11.26
N GLY A 39 -9.60 -4.20 -10.02
CA GLY A 39 -10.23 -5.27 -9.24
C GLY A 39 -11.51 -5.81 -9.89
N LYS A 40 -12.38 -4.93 -10.38
CA LYS A 40 -13.59 -5.30 -11.14
C LYS A 40 -13.23 -6.01 -12.45
N LYS A 41 -12.22 -5.49 -13.17
CA LYS A 41 -11.75 -6.11 -14.42
C LYS A 41 -11.15 -7.51 -14.17
N PHE A 42 -10.39 -7.69 -13.09
CA PHE A 42 -9.85 -9.01 -12.69
C PHE A 42 -10.95 -10.06 -12.47
N ILE A 43 -12.08 -9.65 -11.87
CA ILE A 43 -13.20 -10.56 -11.58
C ILE A 43 -14.00 -10.88 -12.86
N ASN A 44 -14.34 -9.84 -13.63
CA ASN A 44 -15.33 -9.95 -14.72
C ASN A 44 -14.69 -10.32 -16.06
N LYS A 45 -13.43 -9.91 -16.28
CA LYS A 45 -12.72 -10.04 -17.57
C LYS A 45 -11.23 -10.36 -17.36
N PRO A 46 -10.91 -11.54 -16.80
CA PRO A 46 -9.54 -11.85 -16.35
C PRO A 46 -8.50 -11.86 -17.49
N LYS A 47 -8.87 -12.24 -18.71
CA LYS A 47 -7.94 -12.18 -19.87
C LYS A 47 -7.58 -10.73 -20.22
N GLU A 48 -8.58 -9.83 -20.28
CA GLU A 48 -8.35 -8.41 -20.52
C GLU A 48 -7.60 -7.75 -19.34
N PHE A 49 -7.84 -8.19 -18.11
CA PHE A 49 -7.12 -7.67 -16.95
C PHE A 49 -5.61 -7.83 -17.11
N ASN A 50 -5.13 -9.02 -17.44
CA ASN A 50 -3.70 -9.29 -17.53
C ASN A 50 -2.99 -8.37 -18.52
N SER A 51 -3.52 -8.22 -19.74
CA SER A 51 -2.93 -7.36 -20.77
C SER A 51 -3.05 -5.87 -20.41
N PHE A 52 -4.22 -5.44 -19.96
CA PHE A 52 -4.47 -4.03 -19.69
C PHE A 52 -3.76 -3.53 -18.44
N TYR A 53 -3.76 -4.32 -17.35
CA TYR A 53 -3.06 -3.92 -16.13
C TYR A 53 -1.54 -3.97 -16.29
N LYS A 54 -1.04 -4.94 -17.09
CA LYS A 54 0.37 -4.96 -17.47
C LYS A 54 0.74 -3.70 -18.26
N LEU A 55 -0.04 -3.34 -19.28
CA LEU A 55 0.19 -2.12 -20.07
C LEU A 55 0.19 -0.86 -19.20
N PHE A 56 -0.76 -0.75 -18.25
CA PHE A 56 -0.80 0.36 -17.28
C PHE A 56 0.50 0.44 -16.47
N ILE A 57 0.98 -0.70 -15.94
CA ILE A 57 2.23 -0.75 -15.16
C ILE A 57 3.44 -0.43 -16.02
N ASP A 58 3.52 -0.96 -17.25
CA ASP A 58 4.62 -0.72 -18.17
C ASP A 58 4.72 0.79 -18.50
N LYS A 59 3.60 1.42 -18.87
CA LYS A 59 3.57 2.85 -19.20
C LYS A 59 3.85 3.74 -17.99
N THR A 60 3.29 3.39 -16.82
CA THR A 60 3.64 4.09 -15.58
C THR A 60 5.14 3.97 -15.29
N SER A 61 5.72 2.79 -15.44
CA SER A 61 7.15 2.56 -15.20
C SER A 61 8.05 3.34 -16.16
N GLU A 62 7.67 3.44 -17.45
CA GLU A 62 8.36 4.28 -18.44
C GLU A 62 8.39 5.74 -17.99
N LEU A 63 7.23 6.31 -17.62
CA LEU A 63 7.12 7.68 -17.14
C LEU A 63 7.95 7.92 -15.87
N LEU A 64 7.88 7.00 -14.91
CA LEU A 64 8.65 7.12 -13.67
C LEU A 64 10.16 7.13 -13.95
N LYS A 65 10.64 6.27 -14.86
CA LYS A 65 12.05 6.24 -15.25
C LYS A 65 12.50 7.51 -15.96
N LEU A 66 11.64 8.08 -16.83
CA LEU A 66 11.92 9.36 -17.50
C LEU A 66 12.17 10.50 -16.52
N ILE A 67 11.40 10.57 -15.42
CA ILE A 67 11.59 11.60 -14.38
C ILE A 67 12.60 11.20 -13.30
N GLY A 68 13.26 10.04 -13.47
CA GLY A 68 14.30 9.56 -12.58
C GLY A 68 13.79 8.89 -11.29
N VAL A 69 12.52 8.54 -11.20
CA VAL A 69 11.94 7.80 -10.06
C VAL A 69 12.22 6.31 -10.23
N ASN A 70 12.60 5.62 -9.14
CA ASN A 70 12.91 4.19 -9.15
C ASN A 70 12.14 3.38 -8.08
N ILE A 71 11.29 4.04 -7.28
CA ILE A 71 10.44 3.39 -6.27
C ILE A 71 9.03 3.94 -6.40
N ASN A 72 8.02 3.07 -6.55
CA ASN A 72 6.61 3.45 -6.51
C ASN A 72 5.93 2.90 -5.25
N THR A 73 5.18 3.73 -4.51
CA THR A 73 4.41 3.30 -3.34
C THR A 73 3.09 2.61 -3.74
N SER A 74 3.23 1.59 -4.53
CA SER A 74 2.17 0.71 -5.05
C SER A 74 2.64 -0.74 -4.95
N PRO A 75 1.73 -1.73 -4.80
CA PRO A 75 0.28 -1.62 -4.71
C PRO A 75 -0.26 -1.31 -3.30
N VAL A 76 -1.48 -0.74 -3.26
CA VAL A 76 -2.30 -0.70 -2.05
C VAL A 76 -2.95 -2.06 -1.85
N LEU A 77 -2.62 -2.73 -0.73
CA LEU A 77 -3.14 -4.06 -0.39
C LEU A 77 -4.25 -4.03 0.68
N ASP A 78 -4.69 -2.83 1.04
CA ASP A 78 -5.80 -2.64 1.96
C ASP A 78 -7.12 -3.11 1.34
N LEU A 79 -7.96 -3.74 2.16
CA LEU A 79 -9.27 -4.20 1.72
C LEU A 79 -10.26 -3.03 1.67
N ARG A 80 -11.20 -3.09 0.70
CA ARG A 80 -12.39 -2.25 0.76
C ARG A 80 -13.36 -2.84 1.78
N VAL A 81 -13.72 -2.07 2.80
CA VAL A 81 -14.64 -2.51 3.85
C VAL A 81 -15.86 -1.58 3.86
N LYS A 82 -17.08 -2.16 3.81
CA LYS A 82 -18.32 -1.39 3.90
C LYS A 82 -18.40 -0.69 5.27
N GLY A 83 -18.69 0.61 5.27
CA GLY A 83 -18.80 1.42 6.50
C GLY A 83 -17.46 1.84 7.11
N SER A 84 -16.33 1.60 6.42
CA SER A 84 -15.04 2.20 6.76
C SER A 84 -14.90 3.61 6.17
N SER A 85 -13.85 4.32 6.59
CA SER A 85 -13.48 5.62 6.00
C SER A 85 -13.22 5.47 4.50
N ASN A 86 -13.58 6.49 3.73
CA ASN A 86 -13.34 6.51 2.28
C ASN A 86 -11.88 6.78 1.90
N ILE A 87 -10.97 6.84 2.87
CA ILE A 87 -9.54 7.09 2.62
C ILE A 87 -8.92 5.99 1.75
N ILE A 88 -9.32 4.75 1.94
CA ILE A 88 -8.96 3.64 1.05
C ILE A 88 -9.90 3.63 -0.15
N GLY A 89 -11.20 3.44 0.05
CA GLY A 89 -12.21 3.56 -1.00
C GLY A 89 -11.81 2.82 -2.29
N ASP A 90 -11.76 3.56 -3.39
CA ASP A 90 -11.40 3.12 -4.74
C ASP A 90 -9.91 2.81 -4.95
N ARG A 91 -9.06 3.11 -3.97
CA ARG A 91 -7.66 2.69 -3.93
C ARG A 91 -7.51 1.19 -3.62
N SER A 92 -8.57 0.51 -3.17
CA SER A 92 -8.58 -0.93 -2.94
C SER A 92 -9.04 -1.70 -4.18
N PHE A 93 -8.37 -2.81 -4.51
CA PHE A 93 -8.77 -3.70 -5.59
C PHE A 93 -10.08 -4.44 -5.29
N SER A 94 -10.34 -4.81 -4.02
CA SER A 94 -11.51 -5.62 -3.65
C SER A 94 -11.71 -5.68 -2.13
N TYR A 95 -12.89 -6.13 -1.72
CA TYR A 95 -13.16 -6.58 -0.35
C TYR A 95 -12.69 -8.02 -0.09
N ASN A 96 -12.35 -8.76 -1.14
CA ASN A 96 -11.90 -10.16 -1.03
C ASN A 96 -10.38 -10.22 -0.87
N PRO A 97 -9.85 -10.71 0.27
CA PRO A 97 -8.41 -10.71 0.53
C PRO A 97 -7.60 -11.57 -0.44
N LYS A 98 -8.20 -12.64 -0.99
CA LYS A 98 -7.52 -13.49 -1.98
C LYS A 98 -7.34 -12.79 -3.32
N ILE A 99 -8.34 -11.99 -3.74
CA ILE A 99 -8.28 -11.17 -4.97
C ILE A 99 -7.22 -10.10 -4.82
N VAL A 100 -7.26 -9.33 -3.71
CA VAL A 100 -6.25 -8.29 -3.44
C VAL A 100 -4.85 -8.88 -3.41
N SER A 101 -4.68 -10.04 -2.76
CA SER A 101 -3.39 -10.74 -2.72
C SER A 101 -2.87 -11.09 -4.11
N LYS A 102 -3.71 -11.68 -4.98
CA LYS A 102 -3.33 -12.09 -6.35
C LYS A 102 -2.98 -10.90 -7.23
N ILE A 103 -3.81 -9.84 -7.21
CA ILE A 103 -3.54 -8.62 -7.98
C ILE A 103 -2.28 -7.93 -7.45
N GLY A 104 -2.07 -7.95 -6.13
CA GLY A 104 -0.86 -7.44 -5.50
C GLY A 104 0.41 -8.13 -6.00
N ASP A 105 0.41 -9.47 -6.08
CA ASP A 105 1.55 -10.23 -6.62
C ASP A 105 1.79 -9.90 -8.08
N PHE A 106 0.74 -9.81 -8.89
CA PHE A 106 0.85 -9.39 -10.30
C PHE A 106 1.48 -7.99 -10.42
N CYS A 107 1.01 -7.04 -9.62
CA CYS A 107 1.50 -5.67 -9.61
C CYS A 107 3.00 -5.61 -9.25
N ILE A 108 3.38 -6.24 -8.14
CA ILE A 108 4.78 -6.29 -7.66
C ILE A 108 5.70 -6.85 -8.74
N ASN A 109 5.34 -8.01 -9.30
CA ASN A 109 6.16 -8.69 -10.29
C ASN A 109 6.38 -7.85 -11.55
N ASN A 110 5.31 -7.20 -12.07
CA ASN A 110 5.43 -6.38 -13.27
C ASN A 110 6.23 -5.08 -13.03
N TYR A 111 6.06 -4.40 -11.88
CA TYR A 111 6.93 -3.26 -11.55
C TYR A 111 8.40 -3.68 -11.43
N HIS A 112 8.68 -4.81 -10.77
CA HIS A 112 10.06 -5.32 -10.63
C HIS A 112 10.67 -5.69 -11.99
N GLN A 113 9.92 -6.32 -12.89
CA GLN A 113 10.36 -6.59 -14.26
C GLN A 113 10.71 -5.30 -15.02
N ASN A 114 10.02 -4.22 -14.72
CA ASN A 114 10.31 -2.89 -15.27
C ASN A 114 11.40 -2.13 -14.49
N GLY A 115 12.08 -2.74 -13.52
CA GLY A 115 13.14 -2.09 -12.76
C GLY A 115 12.67 -1.01 -11.78
N ILE A 116 11.39 -1.01 -11.41
CA ILE A 116 10.79 -0.13 -10.40
C ILE A 116 10.57 -0.93 -9.12
N ALA A 117 11.17 -0.49 -8.02
CA ALA A 117 10.91 -1.07 -6.70
C ALA A 117 9.49 -0.72 -6.22
N THR A 118 8.88 -1.63 -5.47
CA THR A 118 7.52 -1.46 -4.95
C THR A 118 7.50 -1.24 -3.44
N VAL A 119 6.49 -0.48 -2.98
CA VAL A 119 6.15 -0.35 -1.57
C VAL A 119 4.71 -0.82 -1.38
N ILE A 120 4.52 -1.98 -0.77
CA ILE A 120 3.15 -2.42 -0.40
C ILE A 120 2.65 -1.63 0.80
N LYS A 121 1.38 -1.23 0.78
CA LYS A 121 0.80 -0.39 1.83
C LYS A 121 -0.68 -0.67 2.08
N HIS A 122 -1.15 -0.39 3.30
CA HIS A 122 -0.45 0.04 4.51
C HIS A 122 -0.38 -1.14 5.48
N ILE A 123 0.79 -1.79 5.59
CA ILE A 123 0.91 -3.03 6.37
C ILE A 123 0.63 -2.79 7.87
N PRO A 124 -0.14 -3.65 8.53
CA PRO A 124 -0.70 -4.93 8.10
C PRO A 124 -2.14 -4.83 7.56
N GLY A 125 -2.66 -3.65 7.25
CA GLY A 125 -3.98 -3.39 6.66
C GLY A 125 -4.67 -2.17 7.27
N HIS A 126 -5.15 -1.27 6.41
CA HIS A 126 -5.83 -0.03 6.76
C HIS A 126 -7.35 -0.10 6.51
N GLY A 127 -7.85 -1.17 5.88
CA GLY A 127 -9.23 -1.27 5.38
C GLY A 127 -10.32 -1.14 6.44
N LEU A 128 -10.05 -1.53 7.69
CA LEU A 128 -11.00 -1.44 8.81
C LEU A 128 -11.03 -0.08 9.52
N ALA A 129 -10.18 0.88 9.13
CA ALA A 129 -10.17 2.20 9.74
C ALA A 129 -11.48 2.96 9.46
N LYS A 130 -12.12 3.44 10.51
CA LYS A 130 -13.37 4.22 10.41
C LYS A 130 -13.14 5.72 10.26
N VAL A 131 -11.94 6.18 10.57
CA VAL A 131 -11.52 7.59 10.49
C VAL A 131 -10.26 7.72 9.65
N ASP A 132 -10.02 8.92 9.15
CA ASP A 132 -8.85 9.25 8.37
C ASP A 132 -7.63 9.40 9.27
N SER A 133 -6.56 8.64 9.00
CA SER A 133 -5.30 8.69 9.74
C SER A 133 -4.54 10.01 9.57
N HIS A 134 -4.85 10.81 8.55
CA HIS A 134 -4.30 12.16 8.43
C HIS A 134 -4.82 13.11 9.52
N HIS A 135 -6.01 12.86 10.05
CA HIS A 135 -6.67 13.75 11.01
C HIS A 135 -6.80 13.15 12.40
N PHE A 136 -6.98 11.85 12.52
CA PHE A 136 -7.24 11.13 13.77
C PHE A 136 -6.44 9.84 13.82
N THR A 137 -6.23 9.30 15.03
CA THR A 137 -5.63 7.96 15.18
C THR A 137 -6.72 6.89 15.06
N PRO A 138 -6.77 6.12 13.95
CA PRO A 138 -7.78 5.08 13.81
C PRO A 138 -7.53 3.94 14.80
N VAL A 139 -8.61 3.42 15.39
CA VAL A 139 -8.56 2.28 16.31
C VAL A 139 -9.39 1.13 15.76
N VAL A 140 -8.74 -0.01 15.54
CA VAL A 140 -9.37 -1.25 15.08
C VAL A 140 -9.51 -2.23 16.24
N ASN A 141 -10.77 -2.56 16.59
CA ASN A 141 -11.10 -3.46 17.70
C ASN A 141 -11.57 -4.82 17.17
N LYS A 142 -10.69 -5.56 16.49
CA LYS A 142 -10.94 -6.92 16.00
C LYS A 142 -9.94 -7.92 16.58
N LYS A 143 -10.39 -9.17 16.79
CA LYS A 143 -9.52 -10.27 17.25
C LYS A 143 -8.46 -10.61 16.18
N LEU A 144 -7.31 -11.09 16.62
CA LEU A 144 -6.18 -11.43 15.74
C LEU A 144 -6.56 -12.45 14.65
N ASP A 145 -7.36 -13.47 14.98
CA ASP A 145 -7.76 -14.51 14.02
C ASP A 145 -8.61 -13.93 12.88
N TYR A 146 -9.49 -12.98 13.18
CA TYR A 146 -10.23 -12.24 12.14
C TYR A 146 -9.27 -11.46 11.23
N LEU A 147 -8.37 -10.69 11.83
CA LEU A 147 -7.40 -9.87 11.11
C LEU A 147 -6.50 -10.72 10.20
N ARG A 148 -6.03 -11.87 10.68
CA ARG A 148 -5.19 -12.80 9.91
C ARG A 148 -5.89 -13.36 8.68
N LYS A 149 -7.22 -13.56 8.73
CA LYS A 149 -8.05 -14.08 7.63
C LYS A 149 -8.50 -12.97 6.66
N LYS A 150 -8.48 -11.72 7.10
CA LYS A 150 -8.95 -10.54 6.35
C LYS A 150 -7.80 -9.57 6.05
N ASP A 151 -7.64 -8.53 6.84
CA ASP A 151 -6.76 -7.38 6.54
C ASP A 151 -5.29 -7.76 6.40
N PHE A 152 -4.79 -8.72 7.20
CA PHE A 152 -3.39 -9.15 7.13
C PHE A 152 -3.11 -10.13 6.00
N PHE A 153 -4.15 -10.78 5.47
CA PHE A 153 -3.99 -11.81 4.45
C PHE A 153 -3.31 -11.32 3.17
N PRO A 154 -3.69 -10.16 2.59
CA PRO A 154 -3.09 -9.68 1.35
C PRO A 154 -1.58 -9.40 1.47
N PHE A 155 -1.10 -9.13 2.67
CA PHE A 155 0.32 -8.81 2.94
C PHE A 155 1.21 -10.04 3.15
N LYS A 156 0.62 -11.25 3.26
CA LYS A 156 1.40 -12.45 3.54
C LYS A 156 2.39 -12.79 2.43
N LYS A 157 3.66 -12.99 2.82
CA LYS A 157 4.74 -13.50 1.95
C LYS A 157 4.89 -12.71 0.64
N LYS A 158 4.70 -11.38 0.66
CA LYS A 158 4.89 -10.54 -0.53
C LYS A 158 6.37 -10.31 -0.80
N ASN A 159 6.73 -10.39 -2.08
CA ASN A 159 8.10 -10.15 -2.56
C ASN A 159 8.32 -8.68 -2.96
N SER A 160 7.75 -7.75 -2.20
CA SER A 160 8.03 -6.32 -2.35
C SER A 160 9.31 -5.94 -1.62
N ILE A 161 10.06 -4.97 -2.14
CA ILE A 161 11.29 -4.49 -1.50
C ILE A 161 10.96 -3.73 -0.22
N PHE A 162 9.90 -2.94 -0.25
CA PHE A 162 9.46 -2.13 0.88
C PHE A 162 8.03 -2.46 1.29
N ALA A 163 7.71 -2.23 2.56
CA ALA A 163 6.33 -2.12 3.03
C ALA A 163 6.19 -0.90 3.95
N MET A 164 5.13 -0.13 3.74
CA MET A 164 4.80 1.06 4.51
C MET A 164 3.84 0.69 5.64
N THR A 165 4.19 1.05 6.88
CA THR A 165 3.38 0.73 8.07
C THR A 165 2.17 1.66 8.20
N ALA A 166 1.01 1.10 8.59
CA ALA A 166 -0.19 1.87 8.86
C ALA A 166 -0.08 2.62 10.20
N HIS A 167 -0.57 3.87 10.26
CA HIS A 167 -0.69 4.62 11.52
C HIS A 167 -2.02 4.31 12.22
N ILE A 168 -2.21 3.04 12.60
CA ILE A 168 -3.43 2.47 13.21
C ILE A 168 -3.09 1.76 14.51
N ILE A 169 -3.99 1.84 15.49
CA ILE A 169 -3.96 1.07 16.72
C ILE A 169 -4.83 -0.18 16.56
N PHE A 170 -4.23 -1.37 16.67
CA PHE A 170 -4.97 -2.63 16.76
C PHE A 170 -5.20 -2.99 18.24
N LYS A 171 -6.30 -2.50 18.82
CA LYS A 171 -6.57 -2.49 20.26
C LYS A 171 -6.43 -3.86 20.94
N LYS A 172 -6.75 -4.96 20.24
CA LYS A 172 -6.64 -6.34 20.81
C LYS A 172 -5.21 -6.91 20.75
N ILE A 173 -4.25 -6.19 20.14
CA ILE A 173 -2.86 -6.63 20.03
C ILE A 173 -1.94 -5.68 20.81
N ASP A 174 -2.07 -4.39 20.53
CA ASP A 174 -1.40 -3.32 21.26
C ASP A 174 -2.39 -2.14 21.35
N ALA A 175 -2.84 -1.84 22.56
CA ALA A 175 -3.89 -0.83 22.78
C ALA A 175 -3.36 0.60 22.83
N GLN A 176 -2.05 0.77 22.98
CA GLN A 176 -1.43 2.08 23.22
C GLN A 176 -0.69 2.61 21.98
N ASN A 177 -0.10 1.71 21.18
CA ASN A 177 0.79 2.11 20.10
C ASN A 177 0.18 1.87 18.73
N THR A 178 0.39 2.81 17.81
CA THR A 178 0.16 2.56 16.38
C THR A 178 1.11 1.47 15.87
N VAL A 179 0.80 0.86 14.73
CA VAL A 179 1.68 -0.17 14.12
C VAL A 179 3.11 0.32 14.02
N THR A 180 3.31 1.57 13.61
CA THR A 180 4.63 2.18 13.41
C THR A 180 5.48 2.17 14.69
N HIS A 181 4.87 2.37 15.87
CA HIS A 181 5.55 2.43 17.15
C HIS A 181 5.47 1.13 17.97
N SER A 182 4.69 0.15 17.53
CA SER A 182 4.43 -1.07 18.29
C SER A 182 5.44 -2.18 18.00
N LYS A 183 6.35 -2.44 18.94
CA LYS A 183 7.25 -3.62 18.87
C LYS A 183 6.48 -4.93 18.68
N LYS A 184 5.26 -5.06 19.28
CA LYS A 184 4.39 -6.23 19.13
C LYS A 184 3.91 -6.38 17.70
N MET A 185 3.45 -5.28 17.07
CA MET A 185 2.99 -5.27 15.69
C MET A 185 4.12 -5.53 14.70
N ILE A 186 5.28 -4.91 14.89
CA ILE A 186 6.47 -5.17 14.05
C ILE A 186 6.88 -6.65 14.15
N SER A 187 6.90 -7.23 15.35
CA SER A 187 7.19 -8.66 15.53
C SER A 187 6.14 -9.54 14.81
N LEU A 188 4.86 -9.18 14.87
CA LEU A 188 3.79 -9.88 14.16
C LEU A 188 3.97 -9.80 12.64
N ILE A 189 4.28 -8.62 12.10
CA ILE A 189 4.59 -8.42 10.68
C ILE A 189 5.74 -9.34 10.25
N ARG A 190 6.83 -9.36 11.01
CA ARG A 190 8.00 -10.18 10.71
C ARG A 190 7.73 -11.69 10.83
N LYS A 191 7.08 -12.13 11.92
CA LYS A 191 6.95 -13.56 12.26
C LYS A 191 5.68 -14.22 11.71
N LYS A 192 4.54 -13.51 11.63
CA LYS A 192 3.23 -14.09 11.29
C LYS A 192 2.76 -13.71 9.89
N ILE A 193 2.97 -12.48 9.45
CA ILE A 193 2.72 -12.07 8.07
C ILE A 193 3.87 -12.54 7.17
N GLY A 194 5.10 -12.54 7.71
CA GLY A 194 6.28 -13.08 7.04
C GLY A 194 6.94 -12.08 6.09
N PHE A 195 6.69 -10.77 6.26
CA PHE A 195 7.40 -9.74 5.50
C PHE A 195 8.81 -9.55 6.09
N LYS A 196 9.85 -9.83 5.30
CA LYS A 196 11.25 -9.83 5.75
C LYS A 196 12.06 -8.62 5.29
N ASN A 197 11.61 -7.94 4.24
CA ASN A 197 12.31 -6.83 3.60
C ASN A 197 12.14 -5.52 4.39
N ILE A 198 12.41 -4.38 3.78
CA ILE A 198 12.51 -3.08 4.45
C ILE A 198 11.10 -2.58 4.86
N LEU A 199 10.93 -2.25 6.15
CA LEU A 199 9.76 -1.52 6.63
C LEU A 199 10.08 -0.03 6.67
N ILE A 200 9.20 0.77 6.13
CA ILE A 200 9.20 2.23 6.23
C ILE A 200 7.94 2.70 6.94
N SER A 201 7.98 3.87 7.55
CA SER A 201 6.78 4.53 8.06
C SER A 201 6.01 5.20 6.92
N ASP A 202 4.71 5.41 7.11
CA ASP A 202 4.00 6.49 6.43
C ASP A 202 4.48 7.85 6.97
N ASP A 203 3.96 8.96 6.46
CA ASP A 203 4.37 10.31 6.85
C ASP A 203 4.25 10.52 8.37
N LEU A 204 5.41 10.76 9.01
CA LEU A 204 5.50 10.97 10.45
C LEU A 204 4.85 12.28 10.92
N SER A 205 4.55 13.21 10.01
CA SER A 205 3.84 14.45 10.32
C SER A 205 2.33 14.27 10.48
N MET A 206 1.77 13.08 10.15
CA MET A 206 0.34 12.78 10.26
C MET A 206 -0.15 12.91 11.69
N LYS A 207 -1.34 13.51 11.87
CA LYS A 207 -1.93 13.75 13.21
C LYS A 207 -2.18 12.47 14.01
N SER A 208 -2.31 11.32 13.34
CA SER A 208 -2.42 10.00 13.99
C SER A 208 -1.22 9.63 14.87
N LEU A 209 -0.06 10.28 14.68
CA LEU A 209 1.14 10.06 15.48
C LEU A 209 1.40 11.18 16.52
N LYS A 210 0.77 12.33 16.41
CA LYS A 210 1.05 13.50 17.28
C LYS A 210 0.91 13.20 18.77
N ASN A 211 0.01 12.30 19.16
CA ASN A 211 -0.20 11.92 20.56
C ASN A 211 0.78 10.83 21.05
N SER A 212 1.61 10.28 20.17
CA SER A 212 2.58 9.24 20.49
C SER A 212 4.05 9.71 20.43
N ILE A 213 4.28 10.93 19.95
CA ILE A 213 5.63 11.53 19.83
C ILE A 213 5.85 12.65 20.88
N SER A 214 4.81 13.10 21.57
CA SER A 214 4.98 14.04 22.67
C SER A 214 5.31 13.28 23.94
N GLN A 215 6.55 13.06 24.17
CA GLN A 215 7.27 13.05 25.47
C GLN A 215 8.61 12.37 25.30
#